data_1a8ae700c99a7ad81d48570cabae8f2f
#
_entry.id   1a8ae700c99a7ad81d48570cabae8f2f
#
_cell.length_a   1.000
_cell.length_b   1.000
_cell.length_c   1.000
_cell.angle_alpha   90.00
_cell.angle_beta   90.00
_cell.angle_gamma   90.00
#
_symmetry.space_group_name_H-M   'P 1'
#
loop_
_entity.id
_entity.type
_entity.pdbx_description
1 polymer ?
#
loop_
_entity_poly.entity_id
_entity_poly.type
_entity_poly.pdbx_seq_one_letter_code
_entity_poly.pdbx_strand_id
1 'polypeptide(L)'
;VSGTFVGMPAFPKAAHEAVADSTLRANLRHATHTIRDKRARAVTELDDWPELRQAGKRIKDHTLRHLDTYLLQLEASVTAAGGTVHWAADADEANRIVTDLVRATGENEVVKVKSMATQEIGLNEALEAAGIRAYETDLAELIVQLGNDRPSHILVPAIHRNRGEIRDIFRREMASWGRPAPEGLGDTPAELAEAARLHLREKFLRAKVGISGANFMVAETGTLVVLESEGNGRMCLTLPETLISVVGIEKIVPTWRDLEVFLQTLPRSSTAERMNPYTSTWTGTSDGDGPQTFHLVLLDNGRTDTLADEVGRQALRCIRCSACLNVCPVYVAAVRLLALRRLLRGVSSGDRHPRGARPPARAGGPGR
;
A
#
# COMPACT_ATOMS: atom_id res chain seq x y z
N VAL A 1 -16.01 0.44 18.18
CA VAL A 1 -15.16 1.23 17.28
C VAL A 1 -14.32 0.26 16.50
N SER A 2 -14.69 -0.01 15.24
CA SER A 2 -13.93 -0.85 14.31
C SER A 2 -12.53 -0.24 14.16
N GLY A 3 -11.49 -1.07 14.35
CA GLY A 3 -10.12 -0.59 14.20
C GLY A 3 -9.81 -0.32 12.73
N THR A 4 -9.11 0.75 12.41
CA THR A 4 -8.69 1.13 11.05
C THR A 4 -7.92 0.01 10.31
N PHE A 5 -7.34 -0.93 11.04
CA PHE A 5 -6.74 -2.16 10.54
C PHE A 5 -7.36 -3.37 11.19
N VAL A 6 -8.07 -4.17 10.42
CA VAL A 6 -8.71 -5.41 10.86
C VAL A 6 -7.63 -6.46 11.17
N GLY A 7 -7.81 -7.21 12.26
CA GLY A 7 -6.95 -8.36 12.60
C GLY A 7 -5.56 -8.04 13.18
N MET A 8 -5.20 -6.77 13.42
CA MET A 8 -3.90 -6.43 14.00
C MET A 8 -3.83 -6.73 15.51
N PRO A 9 -2.76 -7.38 16.01
CA PRO A 9 -2.61 -7.66 17.44
C PRO A 9 -2.41 -6.39 18.26
N ALA A 10 -2.70 -6.48 19.55
CA ALA A 10 -2.41 -5.38 20.48
C ALA A 10 -0.90 -5.06 20.53
N PHE A 11 -0.55 -3.78 20.46
CA PHE A 11 0.84 -3.34 20.32
C PHE A 11 1.76 -3.85 21.42
N PRO A 12 1.44 -3.74 22.71
CA PRO A 12 2.39 -4.12 23.78
C PRO A 12 2.82 -5.59 23.65
N LYS A 13 1.87 -6.50 23.40
CA LYS A 13 2.15 -7.92 23.23
C LYS A 13 3.01 -8.20 21.99
N ALA A 14 2.61 -7.68 20.86
CA ALA A 14 3.33 -7.88 19.60
C ALA A 14 4.74 -7.25 19.62
N ALA A 15 4.91 -6.11 20.27
CA ALA A 15 6.20 -5.46 20.43
C ALA A 15 7.15 -6.27 21.33
N HIS A 16 6.62 -6.84 22.42
CA HIS A 16 7.40 -7.69 23.32
C HIS A 16 7.95 -8.93 22.60
N GLU A 17 7.11 -9.61 21.84
CA GLU A 17 7.49 -10.77 21.03
C GLU A 17 8.56 -10.40 19.98
N ALA A 18 8.34 -9.29 19.24
CA ALA A 18 9.27 -8.84 18.20
C ALA A 18 10.64 -8.40 18.76
N VAL A 19 10.68 -7.78 19.92
CA VAL A 19 11.95 -7.38 20.58
C VAL A 19 12.75 -8.61 21.02
N ALA A 20 12.10 -9.71 21.38
CA ALA A 20 12.77 -10.96 21.74
C ALA A 20 13.34 -11.73 20.52
N ASP A 21 12.83 -11.48 19.30
CA ASP A 21 13.29 -12.13 18.08
C ASP A 21 14.55 -11.44 17.51
N SER A 22 15.71 -12.03 17.77
CA SER A 22 17.01 -11.51 17.32
C SER A 22 17.19 -11.58 15.81
N THR A 23 16.66 -12.62 15.15
CA THR A 23 16.75 -12.82 13.69
C THR A 23 15.94 -11.77 12.96
N LEU A 24 14.69 -11.59 13.37
CA LEU A 24 13.81 -10.53 12.87
C LEU A 24 14.48 -9.15 12.96
N ARG A 25 15.03 -8.81 14.12
CA ARG A 25 15.70 -7.53 14.35
C ARG A 25 16.95 -7.34 13.48
N ALA A 26 17.74 -8.39 13.27
CA ALA A 26 18.91 -8.36 12.41
C ALA A 26 18.51 -8.12 10.95
N ASN A 27 17.52 -8.86 10.44
CA ASN A 27 17.01 -8.72 9.08
C ASN A 27 16.48 -7.30 8.81
N LEU A 28 15.70 -6.75 9.73
CA LEU A 28 15.16 -5.40 9.58
C LEU A 28 16.22 -4.32 9.64
N ARG A 29 17.15 -4.43 10.58
CA ARG A 29 18.26 -3.46 10.67
C ARG A 29 19.05 -3.44 9.36
N HIS A 30 19.40 -4.60 8.84
CA HIS A 30 20.12 -4.71 7.57
C HIS A 30 19.35 -4.05 6.43
N ALA A 31 18.09 -4.43 6.25
CA ALA A 31 17.26 -3.95 5.15
C ALA A 31 16.96 -2.44 5.24
N THR A 32 16.59 -1.94 6.42
CA THR A 32 16.30 -0.51 6.60
C THR A 32 17.53 0.38 6.40
N HIS A 33 18.71 -0.06 6.86
CA HIS A 33 19.94 0.67 6.59
C HIS A 33 20.27 0.69 5.11
N THR A 34 20.19 -0.46 4.43
CA THR A 34 20.46 -0.55 2.99
C THR A 34 19.55 0.38 2.18
N ILE A 35 18.24 0.39 2.47
CA ILE A 35 17.27 1.26 1.78
C ILE A 35 17.57 2.74 2.08
N ARG A 36 17.89 3.07 3.33
CA ARG A 36 18.21 4.43 3.75
C ARG A 36 19.44 4.98 3.04
N ASP A 37 20.51 4.16 2.93
CA ASP A 37 21.76 4.57 2.28
C ASP A 37 21.58 4.73 0.76
N LYS A 38 20.83 3.85 0.11
CA LYS A 38 20.44 4.00 -1.30
C LYS A 38 19.64 5.28 -1.51
N ARG A 39 18.65 5.54 -0.66
CA ARG A 39 17.82 6.75 -0.74
C ARG A 39 18.68 8.01 -0.58
N ALA A 40 19.61 8.04 0.38
CA ALA A 40 20.49 9.19 0.58
C ALA A 40 21.23 9.55 -0.71
N ARG A 41 21.77 8.56 -1.42
CA ARG A 41 22.43 8.77 -2.72
C ARG A 41 21.47 9.26 -3.81
N ALA A 42 20.30 8.62 -3.95
CA ALA A 42 19.35 8.97 -5.00
C ALA A 42 18.77 10.40 -4.87
N VAL A 43 18.64 10.92 -3.65
CA VAL A 43 18.13 12.28 -3.43
C VAL A 43 19.19 13.34 -3.64
N THR A 44 20.50 13.04 -3.47
CA THR A 44 21.59 13.99 -3.76
C THR A 44 21.84 14.20 -5.25
N GLU A 45 21.18 13.43 -6.11
CA GLU A 45 21.23 13.64 -7.57
C GLU A 45 20.37 14.84 -8.03
N LEU A 46 19.50 15.36 -7.16
CA LEU A 46 18.62 16.51 -7.43
C LEU A 46 18.97 17.66 -6.51
N ASP A 47 19.50 18.74 -7.08
CA ASP A 47 19.85 19.93 -6.32
C ASP A 47 18.65 20.62 -5.71
N ASP A 48 17.47 20.50 -6.34
CA ASP A 48 16.17 21.06 -5.93
C ASP A 48 15.29 20.10 -5.14
N TRP A 49 15.86 19.03 -4.59
CA TRP A 49 15.08 18.02 -3.83
C TRP A 49 14.20 18.59 -2.69
N PRO A 50 14.69 19.56 -1.88
CA PRO A 50 13.84 20.20 -0.86
C PRO A 50 12.64 20.93 -1.46
N GLU A 51 12.82 21.66 -2.56
CA GLU A 51 11.81 22.44 -3.27
C GLU A 51 10.76 21.51 -3.90
N LEU A 52 11.19 20.42 -4.51
CA LEU A 52 10.32 19.40 -5.08
C LEU A 52 9.41 18.76 -4.02
N ARG A 53 9.95 18.45 -2.84
CA ARG A 53 9.14 17.97 -1.70
C ARG A 53 8.14 19.01 -1.22
N GLN A 54 8.52 20.30 -1.18
CA GLN A 54 7.61 21.37 -0.82
C GLN A 54 6.51 21.57 -1.90
N ALA A 55 6.83 21.38 -3.17
CA ALA A 55 5.84 21.36 -4.25
C ALA A 55 4.81 20.25 -4.02
N GLY A 56 5.25 19.02 -3.76
CA GLY A 56 4.34 17.90 -3.44
C GLY A 56 3.46 18.17 -2.21
N LYS A 57 4.04 18.82 -1.17
CA LYS A 57 3.27 19.24 0.00
C LYS A 57 2.18 20.26 -0.39
N ARG A 58 2.52 21.28 -1.17
CA ARG A 58 1.55 22.32 -1.61
C ARG A 58 0.42 21.72 -2.44
N ILE A 59 0.73 20.81 -3.38
CA ILE A 59 -0.27 20.09 -4.17
C ILE A 59 -1.23 19.34 -3.25
N LYS A 60 -0.70 18.54 -2.31
CA LYS A 60 -1.55 17.80 -1.37
C LYS A 60 -2.38 18.70 -0.47
N ASP A 61 -1.82 19.78 0.05
CA ASP A 61 -2.57 20.74 0.89
C ASP A 61 -3.69 21.43 0.10
N HIS A 62 -3.43 21.80 -1.15
CA HIS A 62 -4.44 22.38 -2.04
C HIS A 62 -5.55 21.37 -2.34
N THR A 63 -5.18 20.17 -2.75
CA THR A 63 -6.12 19.09 -3.08
C THR A 63 -7.01 18.72 -1.89
N LEU A 64 -6.43 18.58 -0.69
CA LEU A 64 -7.18 18.24 0.52
C LEU A 64 -8.10 19.35 0.99
N ARG A 65 -7.78 20.62 0.69
CA ARG A 65 -8.66 21.77 0.98
C ARG A 65 -9.90 21.80 0.10
N HIS A 66 -9.80 21.26 -1.12
CA HIS A 66 -10.86 21.22 -2.13
C HIS A 66 -11.19 19.77 -2.51
N LEU A 67 -11.15 18.89 -1.51
CA LEU A 67 -11.26 17.44 -1.73
C LEU A 67 -12.61 17.06 -2.35
N ASP A 68 -13.68 17.67 -1.91
CA ASP A 68 -15.03 17.51 -2.44
C ASP A 68 -15.10 17.82 -3.95
N THR A 69 -14.57 18.97 -4.34
CA THR A 69 -14.53 19.41 -5.75
C THR A 69 -13.77 18.41 -6.63
N TYR A 70 -12.57 17.98 -6.19
CA TYR A 70 -11.76 17.04 -6.96
C TYR A 70 -12.32 15.63 -6.99
N LEU A 71 -13.01 15.20 -5.93
CA LEU A 71 -13.68 13.90 -5.92
C LEU A 71 -14.86 13.86 -6.89
N LEU A 72 -15.67 14.91 -6.94
CA LEU A 72 -16.77 15.03 -7.92
C LEU A 72 -16.24 15.12 -9.36
N GLN A 73 -15.14 15.85 -9.58
CA GLN A 73 -14.47 15.88 -10.88
C GLN A 73 -13.96 14.50 -11.29
N LEU A 74 -13.31 13.77 -10.36
CA LEU A 74 -12.83 12.42 -10.60
C LEU A 74 -13.97 11.47 -10.98
N GLU A 75 -15.07 11.49 -10.21
CA GLU A 75 -16.25 10.67 -10.49
C GLU A 75 -16.81 10.95 -11.89
N ALA A 76 -16.96 12.23 -12.25
CA ALA A 76 -17.41 12.64 -13.58
C ALA A 76 -16.47 12.14 -14.68
N SER A 77 -15.15 12.29 -14.50
CA SER A 77 -14.13 11.90 -15.47
C SER A 77 -14.08 10.37 -15.63
N VAL A 78 -14.13 9.61 -14.53
CA VAL A 78 -14.16 8.13 -14.56
C VAL A 78 -15.41 7.63 -15.25
N THR A 79 -16.57 8.23 -14.94
CA THR A 79 -17.87 7.85 -15.56
C THR A 79 -17.87 8.17 -17.05
N ALA A 80 -17.36 9.33 -17.45
CA ALA A 80 -17.25 9.71 -18.85
C ALA A 80 -16.33 8.77 -19.66
N ALA A 81 -15.34 8.16 -18.98
CA ALA A 81 -14.44 7.17 -19.55
C ALA A 81 -14.97 5.72 -19.49
N GLY A 82 -16.24 5.50 -19.12
CA GLY A 82 -16.90 4.20 -19.10
C GLY A 82 -16.73 3.41 -17.80
N GLY A 83 -16.13 3.99 -16.75
CA GLY A 83 -16.02 3.38 -15.43
C GLY A 83 -17.24 3.64 -14.55
N THR A 84 -17.37 2.85 -13.49
CA THR A 84 -18.41 3.02 -12.45
C THR A 84 -17.72 3.36 -11.13
N VAL A 85 -18.17 4.44 -10.48
CA VAL A 85 -17.65 4.87 -9.18
C VAL A 85 -18.58 4.41 -8.06
N HIS A 86 -17.98 3.87 -7.01
CA HIS A 86 -18.66 3.47 -5.78
C HIS A 86 -18.03 4.20 -4.61
N TRP A 87 -18.85 4.62 -3.66
CA TRP A 87 -18.42 5.29 -2.44
C TRP A 87 -18.51 4.32 -1.26
N ALA A 88 -17.46 4.23 -0.48
CA ALA A 88 -17.41 3.40 0.72
C ALA A 88 -16.98 4.25 1.91
N ALA A 89 -17.87 4.37 2.89
CA ALA A 89 -17.63 5.13 4.11
C ALA A 89 -16.61 4.43 5.03
N ASP A 90 -16.61 3.11 5.04
CA ASP A 90 -15.77 2.31 5.93
C ASP A 90 -15.32 0.98 5.30
N ALA A 91 -14.61 0.17 6.10
CA ALA A 91 -14.08 -1.13 5.69
C ALA A 91 -15.18 -2.14 5.33
N ASP A 92 -16.24 -2.17 6.11
CA ASP A 92 -17.34 -3.16 5.94
C ASP A 92 -18.10 -2.88 4.64
N GLU A 93 -18.37 -1.61 4.37
CA GLU A 93 -19.02 -1.20 3.12
C GLU A 93 -18.14 -1.45 1.89
N ALA A 94 -16.84 -1.12 1.96
CA ALA A 94 -15.90 -1.40 0.87
C ALA A 94 -15.80 -2.90 0.57
N ASN A 95 -15.68 -3.72 1.61
CA ASN A 95 -15.61 -5.18 1.48
C ASN A 95 -16.90 -5.75 0.87
N ARG A 96 -18.05 -5.26 1.29
CA ARG A 96 -19.35 -5.66 0.72
C ARG A 96 -19.42 -5.31 -0.77
N ILE A 97 -19.12 -4.06 -1.14
CA ILE A 97 -19.13 -3.61 -2.54
C ILE A 97 -18.22 -4.47 -3.40
N VAL A 98 -16.96 -4.68 -3.00
CA VAL A 98 -16.02 -5.48 -3.79
C VAL A 98 -16.49 -6.93 -3.91
N THR A 99 -16.95 -7.53 -2.83
CA THR A 99 -17.47 -8.91 -2.83
C THR A 99 -18.66 -9.07 -3.76
N ASP A 100 -19.60 -8.13 -3.72
CA ASP A 100 -20.80 -8.14 -4.57
C ASP A 100 -20.42 -7.96 -6.05
N LEU A 101 -19.47 -7.10 -6.36
CA LEU A 101 -18.97 -6.91 -7.71
C LEU A 101 -18.28 -8.17 -8.26
N VAL A 102 -17.46 -8.86 -7.46
CA VAL A 102 -16.86 -10.13 -7.88
C VAL A 102 -17.94 -11.19 -8.11
N ARG A 103 -18.89 -11.34 -7.19
CA ARG A 103 -19.99 -12.30 -7.35
C ARG A 103 -20.86 -12.03 -8.59
N ALA A 104 -21.06 -10.77 -8.95
CA ALA A 104 -21.81 -10.39 -10.13
C ALA A 104 -21.17 -10.87 -11.44
N THR A 105 -19.85 -11.12 -11.46
CA THR A 105 -19.15 -11.72 -12.61
C THR A 105 -19.34 -13.25 -12.71
N GLY A 106 -19.83 -13.90 -11.66
CA GLY A 106 -19.89 -15.36 -11.56
C GLY A 106 -18.58 -16.03 -11.18
N GLU A 107 -17.51 -15.26 -10.97
CA GLU A 107 -16.17 -15.77 -10.66
C GLU A 107 -15.98 -15.97 -9.14
N ASN A 108 -15.13 -16.91 -8.79
CA ASN A 108 -14.78 -17.24 -7.41
C ASN A 108 -13.28 -17.12 -7.13
N GLU A 109 -12.52 -16.52 -8.04
CA GLU A 109 -11.10 -16.22 -7.87
C GLU A 109 -10.75 -14.87 -8.49
N VAL A 110 -9.78 -14.18 -7.89
CA VAL A 110 -9.28 -12.88 -8.35
C VAL A 110 -7.76 -12.83 -8.27
N VAL A 111 -7.12 -12.09 -9.19
CA VAL A 111 -5.72 -11.68 -9.05
C VAL A 111 -5.67 -10.29 -8.45
N LYS A 112 -4.72 -10.06 -7.53
CA LYS A 112 -4.70 -8.82 -6.75
C LYS A 112 -3.31 -8.20 -6.72
N VAL A 113 -3.27 -6.90 -6.99
CA VAL A 113 -2.08 -6.07 -6.78
C VAL A 113 -1.98 -5.71 -5.30
N LYS A 114 -0.77 -5.75 -4.77
CA LYS A 114 -0.51 -5.22 -3.43
C LYS A 114 -1.09 -3.83 -3.25
N SER A 115 -1.94 -3.65 -2.26
CA SER A 115 -2.54 -2.37 -1.93
C SER A 115 -2.70 -2.20 -0.43
N MET A 116 -2.18 -1.09 0.09
CA MET A 116 -2.35 -0.74 1.51
C MET A 116 -3.81 -0.44 1.86
N ALA A 117 -4.61 0.05 0.91
CA ALA A 117 -6.03 0.29 1.12
C ALA A 117 -6.79 -1.03 1.33
N THR A 118 -6.49 -2.04 0.51
CA THR A 118 -7.12 -3.36 0.64
C THR A 118 -6.68 -4.13 1.88
N GLN A 119 -5.41 -3.97 2.31
CA GLN A 119 -4.94 -4.53 3.59
C GLN A 119 -5.58 -3.86 4.81
N GLU A 120 -5.75 -2.54 4.74
CA GLU A 120 -6.35 -1.74 5.80
C GLU A 120 -7.77 -2.21 6.14
N ILE A 121 -8.54 -2.63 5.15
CA ILE A 121 -9.92 -3.10 5.29
C ILE A 121 -10.05 -4.62 5.48
N GLY A 122 -8.95 -5.38 5.43
CA GLY A 122 -8.99 -6.85 5.53
C GLY A 122 -9.71 -7.51 4.35
N LEU A 123 -9.48 -6.99 3.13
CA LEU A 123 -10.23 -7.45 1.94
C LEU A 123 -10.00 -8.93 1.62
N ASN A 124 -8.79 -9.46 1.83
CA ASN A 124 -8.51 -10.88 1.55
C ASN A 124 -9.34 -11.79 2.43
N GLU A 125 -9.43 -11.47 3.72
CA GLU A 125 -10.22 -12.21 4.70
C GLU A 125 -11.72 -12.12 4.39
N ALA A 126 -12.20 -10.95 3.93
CA ALA A 126 -13.60 -10.77 3.53
C ALA A 126 -13.95 -11.56 2.28
N LEU A 127 -13.07 -11.59 1.27
CA LEU A 127 -13.26 -12.39 0.05
C LEU A 127 -13.22 -13.89 0.36
N GLU A 128 -12.29 -14.35 1.17
CA GLU A 128 -12.19 -15.75 1.59
C GLU A 128 -13.44 -16.20 2.36
N ALA A 129 -13.93 -15.40 3.28
CA ALA A 129 -15.19 -15.66 3.99
C ALA A 129 -16.41 -15.73 3.05
N ALA A 130 -16.32 -15.06 1.91
CA ALA A 130 -17.34 -15.09 0.85
C ALA A 130 -17.15 -16.24 -0.15
N GLY A 131 -16.15 -17.10 0.02
CA GLY A 131 -15.79 -18.21 -0.87
C GLY A 131 -15.04 -17.78 -2.13
N ILE A 132 -14.46 -16.57 -2.15
CA ILE A 132 -13.69 -16.02 -3.25
C ILE A 132 -12.19 -16.11 -2.90
N ARG A 133 -11.40 -16.73 -3.76
CA ARG A 133 -9.95 -16.86 -3.57
C ARG A 133 -9.21 -15.66 -4.17
N ALA A 134 -8.53 -14.89 -3.34
CA ALA A 134 -7.69 -13.78 -3.80
C ALA A 134 -6.22 -14.23 -3.88
N TYR A 135 -5.61 -14.10 -5.07
CA TYR A 135 -4.19 -14.39 -5.29
C TYR A 135 -3.38 -13.09 -5.24
N GLU A 136 -2.52 -12.98 -4.23
CA GLU A 136 -1.51 -11.92 -4.18
C GLU A 136 -0.46 -12.14 -5.26
N THR A 137 -0.12 -11.10 -5.99
CA THR A 137 0.75 -11.20 -7.17
C THR A 137 2.10 -10.52 -7.04
N ASP A 138 2.30 -9.66 -6.03
CA ASP A 138 3.60 -9.14 -5.61
C ASP A 138 4.38 -10.26 -4.92
N LEU A 139 5.67 -10.42 -5.22
CA LEU A 139 6.49 -11.51 -4.68
C LEU A 139 6.47 -11.52 -3.14
N ALA A 140 6.61 -10.35 -2.52
CA ALA A 140 6.66 -10.27 -1.07
C ALA A 140 5.29 -10.53 -0.41
N GLU A 141 4.18 -10.11 -1.03
CA GLU A 141 2.83 -10.44 -0.57
C GLU A 141 2.50 -11.92 -0.80
N LEU A 142 2.94 -12.53 -1.90
CA LEU A 142 2.81 -13.97 -2.14
C LEU A 142 3.50 -14.77 -1.04
N ILE A 143 4.71 -14.38 -0.63
CA ILE A 143 5.44 -15.02 0.47
C ILE A 143 4.64 -14.93 1.78
N VAL A 144 4.09 -13.76 2.08
CA VAL A 144 3.27 -13.52 3.27
C VAL A 144 1.99 -14.37 3.22
N GLN A 145 1.31 -14.40 2.08
CA GLN A 145 0.09 -15.19 1.88
C GLN A 145 0.34 -16.68 2.04
N LEU A 146 1.32 -17.23 1.32
CA LEU A 146 1.69 -18.63 1.41
C LEU A 146 2.20 -19.03 2.82
N GLY A 147 2.91 -18.12 3.49
CA GLY A 147 3.39 -18.33 4.85
C GLY A 147 2.32 -18.18 5.93
N ASN A 148 1.09 -17.85 5.58
CA ASN A 148 0.02 -17.47 6.52
C ASN A 148 0.54 -16.45 7.56
N ASP A 149 1.31 -15.48 7.08
CA ASP A 149 2.01 -14.49 7.88
C ASP A 149 1.37 -13.11 7.74
N ARG A 150 1.94 -12.12 8.39
CA ARG A 150 1.50 -10.73 8.30
C ARG A 150 2.58 -9.85 7.71
N PRO A 151 2.21 -8.91 6.83
CA PRO A 151 3.17 -7.98 6.27
C PRO A 151 3.80 -7.14 7.38
N SER A 152 5.12 -6.96 7.31
CA SER A 152 5.90 -6.20 8.29
C SER A 152 6.40 -4.86 7.78
N HIS A 153 6.31 -4.59 6.47
CA HIS A 153 6.73 -3.35 5.83
C HIS A 153 5.81 -2.97 4.69
N ILE A 154 5.63 -1.65 4.44
CA ILE A 154 4.73 -1.15 3.39
C ILE A 154 5.18 -1.55 1.99
N LEU A 155 6.50 -1.44 1.69
CA LEU A 155 7.04 -1.73 0.35
C LEU A 155 7.50 -3.16 0.19
N VAL A 156 8.09 -3.74 1.23
CA VAL A 156 8.65 -5.08 1.21
C VAL A 156 8.02 -5.90 2.33
N PRO A 157 6.79 -6.39 2.16
CA PRO A 157 6.01 -7.04 3.21
C PRO A 157 6.72 -8.18 3.92
N ALA A 158 7.50 -8.98 3.20
CA ALA A 158 8.24 -10.14 3.70
C ALA A 158 9.69 -9.82 4.14
N ILE A 159 10.02 -8.55 4.41
CA ILE A 159 11.39 -8.08 4.76
C ILE A 159 11.98 -8.79 5.99
N HIS A 160 11.14 -9.39 6.81
CA HIS A 160 11.48 -10.15 8.00
C HIS A 160 11.88 -11.61 7.72
N ARG A 161 11.66 -12.11 6.48
CA ARG A 161 11.99 -13.47 6.07
C ARG A 161 13.32 -13.51 5.33
N ASN A 162 14.15 -14.50 5.62
CA ASN A 162 15.34 -14.80 4.83
C ASN A 162 15.02 -15.78 3.68
N ARG A 163 15.97 -15.93 2.75
CA ARG A 163 15.77 -16.74 1.54
C ARG A 163 15.52 -18.22 1.82
N GLY A 164 16.18 -18.80 2.82
CA GLY A 164 15.93 -20.18 3.23
C GLY A 164 14.51 -20.39 3.74
N GLU A 165 14.01 -19.49 4.58
CA GLU A 165 12.62 -19.52 5.05
C GLU A 165 11.62 -19.39 3.88
N ILE A 166 11.90 -18.52 2.90
CA ILE A 166 11.06 -18.34 1.71
C ILE A 166 11.02 -19.63 0.87
N ARG A 167 12.18 -20.26 0.62
CA ARG A 167 12.26 -21.56 -0.05
C ARG A 167 11.39 -22.61 0.64
N ASP A 168 11.47 -22.68 1.96
CA ASP A 168 10.75 -23.70 2.74
C ASP A 168 9.23 -23.45 2.73
N ILE A 169 8.80 -22.17 2.75
CA ILE A 169 7.40 -21.79 2.54
C ILE A 169 6.93 -22.23 1.15
N PHE A 170 7.67 -21.93 0.10
CA PHE A 170 7.31 -22.28 -1.28
C PHE A 170 7.18 -23.79 -1.47
N ARG A 171 8.13 -24.58 -0.99
CA ARG A 171 8.10 -26.05 -1.05
C ARG A 171 6.89 -26.65 -0.34
N ARG A 172 6.49 -26.06 0.78
CA ARG A 172 5.39 -26.59 1.60
C ARG A 172 4.02 -26.16 1.10
N GLU A 173 3.87 -24.89 0.67
CA GLU A 173 2.56 -24.28 0.52
C GLU A 173 2.10 -24.08 -0.93
N MET A 174 3.00 -23.94 -1.92
CA MET A 174 2.59 -23.61 -3.30
C MET A 174 1.60 -24.61 -3.88
N ALA A 175 1.76 -25.92 -3.56
CA ALA A 175 0.87 -26.96 -4.10
C ALA A 175 -0.61 -26.77 -3.70
N SER A 176 -0.89 -26.27 -2.50
CA SER A 176 -2.26 -26.02 -2.03
C SER A 176 -2.92 -24.81 -2.71
N TRP A 177 -2.08 -23.96 -3.33
CA TRP A 177 -2.51 -22.76 -4.04
C TRP A 177 -2.43 -22.90 -5.58
N GLY A 178 -2.18 -24.09 -6.10
CA GLY A 178 -2.11 -24.39 -7.53
C GLY A 178 -0.78 -25.06 -7.91
N ARG A 179 0.01 -24.44 -8.80
CA ARG A 179 1.28 -25.01 -9.24
C ARG A 179 2.26 -25.19 -8.08
N PRO A 180 2.78 -26.41 -7.84
CA PRO A 180 3.77 -26.67 -6.80
C PRO A 180 5.10 -25.98 -7.09
N ALA A 181 5.92 -25.86 -6.06
CA ALA A 181 7.30 -25.42 -6.22
C ALA A 181 8.09 -26.42 -7.07
N PRO A 182 9.08 -25.97 -7.86
CA PRO A 182 9.97 -26.86 -8.62
C PRO A 182 10.66 -27.87 -7.72
N GLU A 183 10.86 -29.11 -8.21
CA GLU A 183 11.70 -30.08 -7.52
C GLU A 183 13.12 -29.54 -7.37
N GLY A 184 13.72 -29.74 -6.19
CA GLY A 184 15.07 -29.25 -5.91
C GLY A 184 15.20 -27.73 -5.76
N LEU A 185 14.09 -26.97 -5.64
CA LEU A 185 14.14 -25.51 -5.47
C LEU A 185 15.21 -25.07 -4.47
N GLY A 186 16.20 -24.28 -4.91
CA GLY A 186 17.22 -23.65 -4.09
C GLY A 186 16.72 -22.37 -3.40
N ASP A 187 17.66 -21.63 -2.82
CA ASP A 187 17.38 -20.36 -2.14
C ASP A 187 18.06 -19.15 -2.79
N THR A 188 18.51 -19.29 -4.04
CA THR A 188 19.00 -18.13 -4.79
C THR A 188 17.84 -17.21 -5.17
N PRO A 189 18.05 -15.88 -5.23
CA PRO A 189 17.00 -14.95 -5.62
C PRO A 189 16.36 -15.28 -6.98
N ALA A 190 17.15 -15.75 -7.93
CA ALA A 190 16.68 -16.10 -9.27
C ALA A 190 15.74 -17.30 -9.26
N GLU A 191 16.10 -18.38 -8.52
CA GLU A 191 15.27 -19.57 -8.40
C GLU A 191 13.94 -19.31 -7.70
N LEU A 192 13.98 -18.52 -6.60
CA LEU A 192 12.78 -18.13 -5.86
C LEU A 192 11.85 -17.25 -6.71
N ALA A 193 12.40 -16.27 -7.42
CA ALA A 193 11.63 -15.41 -8.32
C ALA A 193 11.01 -16.20 -9.47
N GLU A 194 11.77 -17.15 -10.08
CA GLU A 194 11.25 -18.01 -11.13
C GLU A 194 10.15 -18.96 -10.65
N ALA A 195 10.28 -19.52 -9.46
CA ALA A 195 9.23 -20.34 -8.85
C ALA A 195 7.94 -19.56 -8.66
N ALA A 196 8.03 -18.33 -8.13
CA ALA A 196 6.89 -17.42 -7.98
C ALA A 196 6.28 -17.05 -9.35
N ARG A 197 7.12 -16.70 -10.34
CA ARG A 197 6.67 -16.36 -11.70
C ARG A 197 5.88 -17.51 -12.34
N LEU A 198 6.39 -18.72 -12.25
CA LEU A 198 5.73 -19.92 -12.79
C LEU A 198 4.42 -20.24 -12.04
N HIS A 199 4.41 -20.05 -10.72
CA HIS A 199 3.23 -20.26 -9.89
C HIS A 199 2.11 -19.25 -10.22
N LEU A 200 2.45 -17.99 -10.44
CA LEU A 200 1.48 -16.92 -10.72
C LEU A 200 1.01 -16.89 -12.18
N ARG A 201 1.83 -17.37 -13.12
CA ARG A 201 1.51 -17.29 -14.55
C ARG A 201 0.15 -17.90 -14.90
N GLU A 202 -0.17 -19.07 -14.38
CA GLU A 202 -1.46 -19.72 -14.65
C GLU A 202 -2.65 -18.89 -14.13
N LYS A 203 -2.46 -18.21 -13.00
CA LYS A 203 -3.48 -17.37 -12.37
C LYS A 203 -3.75 -16.12 -13.19
N PHE A 204 -2.69 -15.46 -13.65
CA PHE A 204 -2.82 -14.32 -14.56
C PHE A 204 -3.53 -14.66 -15.88
N LEU A 205 -3.33 -15.87 -16.40
CA LEU A 205 -3.92 -16.28 -17.68
C LEU A 205 -5.38 -16.73 -17.59
N ARG A 206 -5.87 -17.06 -16.37
CA ARG A 206 -7.24 -17.56 -16.22
C ARG A 206 -8.18 -16.63 -15.44
N ALA A 207 -7.64 -15.80 -14.54
CA ALA A 207 -8.45 -14.94 -13.70
C ALA A 207 -9.15 -13.86 -14.54
N LYS A 208 -10.47 -13.76 -14.38
CA LYS A 208 -11.34 -12.80 -15.08
C LYS A 208 -11.50 -11.50 -14.32
N VAL A 209 -11.16 -11.49 -13.03
CA VAL A 209 -11.28 -10.32 -12.17
C VAL A 209 -9.93 -9.94 -11.61
N GLY A 210 -9.56 -8.67 -11.79
CA GLY A 210 -8.40 -8.03 -11.20
C GLY A 210 -8.79 -7.05 -10.11
N ILE A 211 -8.10 -7.09 -8.98
CA ILE A 211 -8.25 -6.10 -7.91
C ILE A 211 -6.98 -5.30 -7.76
N SER A 212 -7.08 -3.99 -7.74
CA SER A 212 -5.96 -3.08 -7.54
C SER A 212 -6.24 -2.00 -6.50
N GLY A 213 -5.20 -1.29 -6.12
CA GLY A 213 -5.28 0.05 -5.58
C GLY A 213 -4.71 1.04 -6.59
N ALA A 214 -4.43 2.27 -6.14
CA ALA A 214 -3.66 3.23 -6.92
C ALA A 214 -2.70 4.01 -6.00
N ASN A 215 -1.56 4.40 -6.56
CA ASN A 215 -0.68 5.34 -5.90
C ASN A 215 -1.29 6.76 -5.95
N PHE A 216 -1.88 7.10 -7.09
CA PHE A 216 -2.56 8.37 -7.32
C PHE A 216 -3.78 8.19 -8.24
N MET A 217 -4.71 9.16 -8.15
CA MET A 217 -5.84 9.31 -9.07
C MET A 217 -5.80 10.74 -9.63
N VAL A 218 -5.80 10.91 -10.94
CA VAL A 218 -5.79 12.22 -11.60
C VAL A 218 -7.23 12.67 -11.84
N ALA A 219 -7.68 13.70 -11.14
CA ALA A 219 -9.08 14.17 -11.21
C ALA A 219 -9.47 14.65 -12.61
N GLU A 220 -8.56 15.35 -13.28
CA GLU A 220 -8.74 15.91 -14.62
C GLU A 220 -9.20 14.89 -15.66
N THR A 221 -8.70 13.66 -15.58
CA THR A 221 -8.91 12.64 -16.62
C THR A 221 -9.56 11.34 -16.11
N GLY A 222 -9.76 11.20 -14.81
CA GLY A 222 -10.24 9.93 -14.23
C GLY A 222 -9.19 8.81 -14.24
N THR A 223 -7.91 9.16 -14.37
CA THR A 223 -6.83 8.18 -14.55
C THR A 223 -6.31 7.67 -13.21
N LEU A 224 -6.22 6.35 -13.08
CA LEU A 224 -5.48 5.69 -12.02
C LEU A 224 -4.00 5.55 -12.38
N VAL A 225 -3.14 5.71 -11.40
CA VAL A 225 -1.69 5.59 -11.55
C VAL A 225 -1.16 4.55 -10.58
N VAL A 226 -0.54 3.51 -11.12
CA VAL A 226 0.08 2.41 -10.36
C VAL A 226 1.58 2.38 -10.65
N LEU A 227 2.38 2.54 -9.60
CA LEU A 227 3.84 2.50 -9.67
C LEU A 227 4.34 1.22 -9.00
N GLU A 228 5.09 0.42 -9.76
CA GLU A 228 5.60 -0.87 -9.28
C GLU A 228 6.92 -1.25 -9.97
N SER A 229 7.56 -2.32 -9.50
CA SER A 229 8.88 -2.74 -9.99
C SER A 229 8.90 -4.14 -10.61
N GLU A 230 7.82 -4.91 -10.51
CA GLU A 230 7.77 -6.33 -10.87
C GLU A 230 6.96 -6.64 -12.14
N GLY A 231 6.09 -5.73 -12.57
CA GLY A 231 5.18 -5.91 -13.71
C GLY A 231 3.88 -6.67 -13.36
N ASN A 232 3.73 -7.17 -12.14
CA ASN A 232 2.54 -7.85 -11.67
C ASN A 232 1.31 -6.95 -11.62
N GLY A 233 1.48 -5.69 -11.19
CA GLY A 233 0.42 -4.70 -11.18
C GLY A 233 -0.11 -4.44 -12.57
N ARG A 234 0.79 -4.24 -13.54
CA ARG A 234 0.41 -4.09 -14.94
C ARG A 234 -0.42 -5.27 -15.45
N MET A 235 -0.02 -6.50 -15.13
CA MET A 235 -0.76 -7.71 -15.53
C MET A 235 -2.15 -7.77 -14.90
N CYS A 236 -2.30 -7.41 -13.62
CA CYS A 236 -3.60 -7.33 -12.96
C CYS A 236 -4.52 -6.24 -13.54
N LEU A 237 -3.94 -5.17 -14.09
CA LEU A 237 -4.70 -4.06 -14.69
C LEU A 237 -5.14 -4.34 -16.13
N THR A 238 -4.48 -5.27 -16.86
CA THR A 238 -4.63 -5.40 -18.30
C THR A 238 -5.16 -6.76 -18.77
N LEU A 239 -4.96 -7.84 -18.02
CA LEU A 239 -5.39 -9.18 -18.43
C LEU A 239 -6.84 -9.52 -18.07
N PRO A 240 -7.35 -9.17 -16.87
CA PRO A 240 -8.72 -9.50 -16.48
C PRO A 240 -9.77 -8.74 -17.28
N GLU A 241 -10.95 -9.33 -17.44
CA GLU A 241 -12.11 -8.71 -18.08
C GLU A 241 -12.77 -7.64 -17.22
N THR A 242 -12.69 -7.80 -15.89
CA THR A 242 -13.21 -6.84 -14.90
C THR A 242 -12.10 -6.35 -14.01
N LEU A 243 -11.96 -5.04 -13.89
CA LEU A 243 -11.03 -4.39 -12.97
C LEU A 243 -11.79 -3.67 -11.84
N ILE A 244 -11.44 -3.99 -10.59
CA ILE A 244 -11.96 -3.33 -9.41
C ILE A 244 -10.80 -2.65 -8.67
N SER A 245 -10.84 -1.33 -8.53
CA SER A 245 -9.79 -0.57 -7.87
C SER A 245 -10.30 0.05 -6.57
N VAL A 246 -9.67 -0.29 -5.43
CA VAL A 246 -10.02 0.28 -4.11
C VAL A 246 -8.99 1.31 -3.72
N VAL A 247 -9.39 2.58 -3.64
CA VAL A 247 -8.45 3.70 -3.48
C VAL A 247 -8.94 4.67 -2.41
N GLY A 248 -8.06 5.01 -1.46
CA GLY A 248 -8.37 6.03 -0.46
C GLY A 248 -8.53 7.41 -1.10
N ILE A 249 -9.55 8.15 -0.66
CA ILE A 249 -9.90 9.47 -1.21
C ILE A 249 -8.74 10.49 -1.15
N GLU A 250 -7.78 10.28 -0.25
CA GLU A 250 -6.58 11.13 -0.13
C GLU A 250 -5.58 10.93 -1.28
N LYS A 251 -5.76 9.94 -2.15
CA LYS A 251 -4.83 9.65 -3.25
C LYS A 251 -5.02 10.50 -4.50
N ILE A 252 -6.02 11.35 -4.50
CA ILE A 252 -6.32 12.22 -5.62
C ILE A 252 -5.25 13.32 -5.79
N VAL A 253 -4.97 13.65 -7.05
CA VAL A 253 -4.19 14.81 -7.50
C VAL A 253 -4.99 15.53 -8.57
N PRO A 254 -4.92 16.89 -8.65
CA PRO A 254 -5.75 17.66 -9.56
C PRO A 254 -5.52 17.34 -11.04
N THR A 255 -4.27 17.41 -11.48
CA THR A 255 -3.88 17.35 -12.89
C THR A 255 -2.70 16.42 -13.14
N TRP A 256 -2.44 16.09 -14.41
CA TRP A 256 -1.23 15.37 -14.85
C TRP A 256 0.05 16.13 -14.48
N ARG A 257 0.03 17.47 -14.58
CA ARG A 257 1.18 18.30 -14.20
C ARG A 257 1.52 18.16 -12.72
N ASP A 258 0.50 18.08 -11.85
CA ASP A 258 0.71 17.86 -10.42
C ASP A 258 1.28 16.46 -10.14
N LEU A 259 0.89 15.45 -10.94
CA LEU A 259 1.40 14.09 -10.83
C LEU A 259 2.91 14.00 -11.05
N GLU A 260 3.49 14.80 -11.96
CA GLU A 260 4.93 14.79 -12.29
C GLU A 260 5.83 14.92 -11.05
N VAL A 261 5.42 15.75 -10.08
CA VAL A 261 6.14 15.94 -8.81
C VAL A 261 6.21 14.62 -8.02
N PHE A 262 5.14 13.84 -8.04
CA PHE A 262 5.06 12.58 -7.30
C PHE A 262 5.76 11.43 -8.04
N LEU A 263 5.80 11.44 -9.37
CA LEU A 263 6.58 10.49 -10.18
C LEU A 263 8.09 10.62 -9.93
N GLN A 264 8.55 11.78 -9.48
CA GLN A 264 9.93 11.99 -9.08
C GLN A 264 10.18 11.69 -7.60
N THR A 265 9.26 12.13 -6.73
CA THR A 265 9.47 12.05 -5.27
C THR A 265 9.20 10.67 -4.69
N LEU A 266 8.23 9.92 -5.23
CA LEU A 266 7.86 8.60 -4.70
C LEU A 266 8.96 7.56 -4.93
N PRO A 267 9.46 7.30 -6.15
CA PRO A 267 10.49 6.28 -6.39
C PRO A 267 11.78 6.54 -5.60
N ARG A 268 12.27 7.80 -5.63
CA ARG A 268 13.48 8.16 -4.87
C ARG A 268 13.32 7.99 -3.37
N SER A 269 12.13 8.25 -2.86
CA SER A 269 11.85 8.10 -1.41
C SER A 269 11.64 6.65 -1.00
N SER A 270 11.18 5.78 -1.90
CA SER A 270 10.79 4.39 -1.61
C SER A 270 11.94 3.41 -1.85
N THR A 271 12.26 3.15 -3.10
CA THR A 271 13.25 2.15 -3.54
C THR A 271 14.57 2.77 -3.95
N ALA A 272 14.68 4.09 -3.89
CA ALA A 272 15.86 4.87 -4.32
C ALA A 272 16.11 4.79 -5.83
N GLU A 273 15.05 4.69 -6.61
CA GLU A 273 15.07 4.71 -8.07
C GLU A 273 14.79 6.12 -8.58
N ARG A 274 15.38 6.48 -9.71
CA ARG A 274 15.12 7.77 -10.37
C ARG A 274 13.68 7.80 -10.92
N MET A 275 13.20 6.66 -11.40
CA MET A 275 11.86 6.40 -11.89
C MET A 275 11.50 4.94 -11.59
N ASN A 276 10.24 4.65 -11.34
CA ASN A 276 9.80 3.27 -11.21
C ASN A 276 9.98 2.52 -12.55
N PRO A 277 10.40 1.24 -12.53
CA PRO A 277 10.48 0.42 -13.73
C PRO A 277 9.17 0.34 -14.50
N TYR A 278 8.05 0.28 -13.77
CA TYR A 278 6.72 0.28 -14.36
C TYR A 278 5.88 1.41 -13.74
N THR A 279 5.46 2.33 -14.60
CA THR A 279 4.43 3.33 -14.31
C THR A 279 3.25 3.04 -15.22
N SER A 280 2.23 2.40 -14.68
CA SER A 280 1.02 2.04 -15.42
C SER A 280 -0.07 3.05 -15.11
N THR A 281 -0.72 3.53 -16.17
CA THR A 281 -1.86 4.43 -16.09
C THR A 281 -3.07 3.76 -16.70
N TRP A 282 -4.23 3.92 -16.06
CA TRP A 282 -5.47 3.34 -16.49
C TRP A 282 -6.59 4.38 -16.51
N THR A 283 -7.23 4.54 -17.67
CA THR A 283 -8.33 5.51 -17.83
C THR A 283 -9.51 4.81 -18.47
N GLY A 284 -10.53 4.52 -17.68
CA GLY A 284 -11.80 3.95 -18.13
C GLY A 284 -11.70 2.58 -18.76
N THR A 285 -12.60 2.33 -19.71
CA THR A 285 -12.70 1.08 -20.49
C THR A 285 -12.57 1.36 -21.97
N SER A 286 -12.17 0.33 -22.74
CA SER A 286 -12.11 0.40 -24.20
C SER A 286 -12.55 -0.93 -24.80
N ASP A 287 -13.05 -0.90 -26.04
CA ASP A 287 -13.29 -2.11 -26.82
C ASP A 287 -11.95 -2.77 -27.17
N GLY A 288 -11.85 -4.09 -27.01
CA GLY A 288 -10.65 -4.85 -27.35
C GLY A 288 -9.87 -5.36 -26.13
N ASP A 289 -8.55 -5.19 -26.11
CA ASP A 289 -7.70 -5.69 -25.05
C ASP A 289 -7.89 -4.91 -23.73
N GLY A 290 -7.82 -5.64 -22.60
CA GLY A 290 -7.95 -5.10 -21.27
C GLY A 290 -9.36 -5.22 -20.69
N PRO A 291 -9.58 -4.69 -19.48
CA PRO A 291 -10.87 -4.76 -18.82
C PRO A 291 -11.99 -4.08 -19.59
N GLN A 292 -13.07 -4.83 -19.81
CA GLN A 292 -14.30 -4.34 -20.42
C GLN A 292 -15.20 -3.65 -19.38
N THR A 293 -14.96 -3.96 -18.10
CA THR A 293 -15.69 -3.38 -16.96
C THR A 293 -14.68 -2.83 -15.95
N PHE A 294 -14.90 -1.59 -15.55
CA PHE A 294 -14.05 -0.91 -14.58
C PHE A 294 -14.87 -0.33 -13.44
N HIS A 295 -14.53 -0.70 -12.22
CA HIS A 295 -15.11 -0.20 -10.98
C HIS A 295 -14.06 0.49 -10.12
N LEU A 296 -14.32 1.73 -9.72
CA LEU A 296 -13.52 2.48 -8.76
C LEU A 296 -14.27 2.59 -7.44
N VAL A 297 -13.73 2.01 -6.37
CA VAL A 297 -14.26 2.13 -5.00
C VAL A 297 -13.45 3.19 -4.26
N LEU A 298 -14.07 4.34 -4.02
CA LEU A 298 -13.51 5.44 -3.26
C LEU A 298 -13.73 5.20 -1.76
N LEU A 299 -12.64 5.01 -1.03
CA LEU A 299 -12.66 4.62 0.37
C LEU A 299 -12.37 5.81 1.29
N ASP A 300 -13.32 6.16 2.16
CA ASP A 300 -13.08 7.12 3.25
C ASP A 300 -12.36 6.46 4.44
N ASN A 301 -12.97 5.54 5.11
CA ASN A 301 -12.43 4.80 6.26
C ASN A 301 -11.72 5.71 7.29
N GLY A 302 -12.37 6.83 7.65
CA GLY A 302 -11.90 7.81 8.63
C GLY A 302 -10.92 8.84 8.09
N ARG A 303 -10.78 9.00 6.77
CA ARG A 303 -9.95 10.04 6.15
C ARG A 303 -10.55 11.43 6.29
N THR A 304 -11.87 11.54 6.22
CA THR A 304 -12.60 12.79 6.47
C THR A 304 -12.47 13.23 7.92
N ASP A 305 -12.55 12.32 8.89
CA ASP A 305 -12.29 12.61 10.30
C ASP A 305 -10.85 13.09 10.53
N THR A 306 -9.89 12.43 9.86
CA THR A 306 -8.48 12.84 9.90
C THR A 306 -8.28 14.22 9.25
N LEU A 307 -9.01 14.53 8.20
CA LEU A 307 -8.98 15.84 7.54
C LEU A 307 -9.53 16.96 8.42
N ALA A 308 -10.57 16.67 9.20
CA ALA A 308 -11.17 17.59 10.15
C ALA A 308 -10.24 17.93 11.33
N ASP A 309 -9.33 17.01 11.71
CA ASP A 309 -8.37 17.23 12.79
C ASP A 309 -7.22 18.16 12.35
N GLU A 310 -7.04 19.27 13.05
CA GLU A 310 -6.00 20.27 12.74
C GLU A 310 -4.58 19.72 12.73
N VAL A 311 -4.26 18.79 13.61
CA VAL A 311 -2.94 18.16 13.70
C VAL A 311 -2.85 16.95 12.79
N GLY A 312 -3.87 16.10 12.82
CA GLY A 312 -3.93 14.82 12.11
C GLY A 312 -3.97 14.95 10.59
N ARG A 313 -4.60 16.01 10.06
CA ARG A 313 -4.74 16.23 8.60
C ARG A 313 -3.43 16.17 7.83
N GLN A 314 -2.30 16.49 8.49
CA GLN A 314 -0.98 16.39 7.87
C GLN A 314 -0.60 14.95 7.45
N ALA A 315 -1.18 13.93 8.10
CA ALA A 315 -0.98 12.53 7.74
C ALA A 315 -1.50 12.19 6.34
N LEU A 316 -2.53 12.91 5.86
CA LEU A 316 -3.12 12.71 4.53
C LEU A 316 -2.21 13.18 3.37
N ARG A 317 -1.12 13.90 3.67
CA ARG A 317 -0.05 14.19 2.69
C ARG A 317 0.79 12.95 2.36
N CYS A 318 0.63 11.86 3.09
CA CYS A 318 1.46 10.67 2.96
C CYS A 318 1.26 10.01 1.58
N ILE A 319 2.37 9.87 0.84
CA ILE A 319 2.41 9.16 -0.46
C ILE A 319 2.77 7.68 -0.34
N ARG A 320 2.83 7.15 0.88
CA ARG A 320 3.13 5.74 1.19
C ARG A 320 4.52 5.25 0.73
N CYS A 321 5.52 6.14 0.67
CA CYS A 321 6.90 5.80 0.28
C CYS A 321 7.70 5.03 1.33
N SER A 322 7.20 4.83 2.53
CA SER A 322 7.83 4.14 3.67
C SER A 322 9.16 4.72 4.19
N ALA A 323 9.68 5.83 3.65
CA ALA A 323 10.95 6.41 4.10
C ALA A 323 11.01 6.68 5.61
N CYS A 324 9.88 7.05 6.23
CA CYS A 324 9.77 7.26 7.68
C CYS A 324 9.93 5.96 8.49
N LEU A 325 9.53 4.80 7.95
CA LEU A 325 9.71 3.51 8.61
C LEU A 325 11.18 3.14 8.72
N ASN A 326 11.96 3.40 7.65
CA ASN A 326 13.38 3.05 7.59
C ASN A 326 14.26 3.85 8.56
N VAL A 327 13.73 4.91 9.16
CA VAL A 327 14.44 5.73 10.17
C VAL A 327 13.77 5.71 11.55
N CYS A 328 12.62 5.06 11.67
CA CYS A 328 11.84 5.02 12.91
C CYS A 328 12.47 4.06 13.92
N PRO A 329 12.94 4.53 15.09
CA PRO A 329 13.55 3.64 16.10
C PRO A 329 12.57 2.61 16.65
N VAL A 330 11.29 2.95 16.73
CA VAL A 330 10.24 2.02 17.19
C VAL A 330 10.01 0.91 16.15
N TYR A 331 9.98 1.25 14.86
CA TYR A 331 9.84 0.27 13.80
C TYR A 331 11.02 -0.69 13.75
N VAL A 332 12.25 -0.20 13.77
CA VAL A 332 13.48 -1.01 13.74
C VAL A 332 13.62 -1.92 14.97
N ALA A 333 13.08 -1.51 16.12
CA ALA A 333 13.14 -2.29 17.36
C ALA A 333 12.00 -3.31 17.50
N ALA A 334 10.78 -2.91 17.19
CA ALA A 334 9.57 -3.62 17.61
C ALA A 334 8.69 -4.13 16.47
N VAL A 335 9.14 -3.96 15.25
CA VAL A 335 8.49 -4.36 13.99
C VAL A 335 7.09 -4.90 14.09
N ARG A 336 6.19 -4.14 13.67
CA ARG A 336 4.91 -4.49 13.02
C ARG A 336 4.23 -3.18 12.70
N LEU A 337 3.54 -3.09 11.62
CA LEU A 337 2.81 -1.97 10.98
C LEU A 337 2.12 -0.91 11.88
N LEU A 338 2.55 -0.77 13.12
CA LEU A 338 2.01 0.17 14.11
C LEU A 338 2.32 1.64 13.82
N ALA A 339 3.38 1.89 13.07
CA ALA A 339 3.66 3.25 12.61
C ALA A 339 2.55 3.75 11.66
N LEU A 340 1.96 2.86 10.83
CA LEU A 340 0.79 3.19 10.01
C LEU A 340 -0.48 3.46 10.83
N ARG A 341 -0.70 2.68 11.88
CA ARG A 341 -1.86 2.88 12.76
C ARG A 341 -1.87 4.26 13.42
N ARG A 342 -0.69 4.83 13.74
CA ARG A 342 -0.57 6.19 14.28
C ARG A 342 -0.56 7.27 13.19
N LEU A 343 -0.05 6.96 12.00
CA LEU A 343 -0.06 7.89 10.86
C LEU A 343 -1.45 8.01 10.22
N LEU A 344 -2.29 6.97 10.31
CA LEU A 344 -3.66 6.95 9.80
C LEU A 344 -4.71 7.22 10.87
N ARG A 345 -4.43 6.91 12.11
CA ARG A 345 -5.15 7.46 13.24
C ARG A 345 -4.52 8.81 13.62
N GLY A 346 -4.68 9.81 12.79
CA GLY A 346 -4.59 11.17 13.27
C GLY A 346 -5.59 11.28 14.42
N VAL A 347 -5.07 11.27 15.65
CA VAL A 347 -5.66 11.84 16.88
C VAL A 347 -7.19 11.75 17.08
N SER A 348 -7.94 10.87 16.44
CA SER A 348 -9.39 10.77 16.64
C SER A 348 -9.85 9.83 17.76
N SER A 349 -8.94 9.22 18.52
CA SER A 349 -9.30 8.53 19.75
C SER A 349 -8.85 9.37 20.94
N GLY A 350 -9.79 9.80 21.78
CA GLY A 350 -9.63 10.66 22.95
C GLY A 350 -8.70 10.16 24.07
N ASP A 351 -7.55 9.65 23.73
CA ASP A 351 -6.41 9.51 24.63
C ASP A 351 -5.75 10.89 24.76
N ARG A 352 -6.34 11.69 25.62
CA ARG A 352 -5.69 12.89 26.15
C ARG A 352 -4.32 12.47 26.65
N HIS A 353 -3.27 12.94 25.99
CA HIS A 353 -1.95 12.99 26.60
C HIS A 353 -2.08 13.62 27.99
N PRO A 354 -1.51 13.03 29.04
CA PRO A 354 -1.45 13.72 30.32
C PRO A 354 -0.69 15.03 30.10
N ARG A 355 -1.40 16.15 30.20
CA ARG A 355 -0.81 17.47 30.34
C ARG A 355 -0.02 17.48 31.63
N GLY A 356 1.31 17.48 31.57
CA GLY A 356 2.09 17.61 32.79
C GLY A 356 3.52 17.12 32.71
N ALA A 357 4.29 17.55 31.75
CA ALA A 357 5.73 17.68 31.91
C ALA A 357 6.09 19.14 31.64
N ARG A 358 6.14 19.95 32.70
CA ARG A 358 6.80 21.26 32.65
C ARG A 358 8.26 21.04 32.26
N PRO A 359 8.82 21.88 31.36
CA PRO A 359 10.26 21.87 31.13
C PRO A 359 10.97 22.24 32.43
N PRO A 360 12.14 21.67 32.74
CA PRO A 360 12.89 22.01 33.95
C PRO A 360 13.21 23.49 33.93
N ALA A 361 12.94 24.16 35.06
CA ALA A 361 13.30 25.54 35.31
C ALA A 361 14.80 25.74 35.05
N ARG A 362 15.17 26.74 34.28
CA ARG A 362 16.56 27.19 34.14
C ARG A 362 17.08 27.58 35.53
N ALA A 363 18.10 26.86 35.98
CA ALA A 363 18.86 27.24 37.16
C ALA A 363 19.47 28.63 36.94
N GLY A 364 19.08 29.61 37.74
CA GLY A 364 19.70 30.91 37.78
C GLY A 364 21.11 30.76 38.27
N GLY A 365 22.08 31.18 37.46
CA GLY A 365 23.45 31.38 37.89
C GLY A 365 23.56 32.64 38.74
N PRO A 366 24.47 32.66 39.78
CA PRO A 366 24.61 33.79 40.68
C PRO A 366 25.30 34.95 39.96
N GLY A 367 24.82 36.14 40.23
CA GLY A 367 25.41 37.38 39.78
C GLY A 367 26.78 37.66 40.36
N ARG A 368 27.61 38.23 39.53
CA ARG A 368 28.51 39.39 39.82
C ARG A 368 28.82 40.07 38.48
#